data_850bf852c75c8fb62604c325bdb3a28e
#
_entry.id   850bf852c75c8fb62604c325bdb3a28e
#
_cell.length_a   1.000
_cell.length_b   1.000
_cell.length_c   1.000
_cell.angle_alpha   90.00
_cell.angle_beta   90.00
_cell.angle_gamma   90.00
#
_symmetry.space_group_name_H-M   'P 1'
#
loop_
_entity.id
_entity.type
_entity.pdbx_description
1 polymer ?
#
loop_
_entity_poly.entity_id
_entity_poly.type
_entity_poly.pdbx_seq_one_letter_code
_entity_poly.pdbx_strand_id
1 'polypeptide(L)'
;MKTFYAMRRANGDWFAVADKGDLRMPIFKNSGDAMTARSRDPGMECFRPVTFDAGVLEELRRTEGHTASFLMITDPSRHLKHGLRLSFTELAPFMVT
;
A
#
# COMPACT_ATOMS: atom_id res chain seq x y z
N MET A 1 14.60 -1.42 -10.56
CA MET A 1 13.90 -1.00 -9.31
C MET A 1 12.40 -1.00 -9.55
N LYS A 2 11.67 -1.70 -8.69
CA LYS A 2 10.22 -1.69 -8.77
C LYS A 2 9.65 -0.58 -7.91
N THR A 3 8.71 0.16 -8.48
CA THR A 3 7.97 1.20 -7.79
C THR A 3 6.51 0.81 -7.75
N PHE A 4 5.95 0.85 -6.55
CA PHE A 4 4.51 0.64 -6.35
C PHE A 4 3.84 1.97 -6.05
N TYR A 5 2.55 1.93 -5.87
CA TYR A 5 1.76 3.10 -5.47
C TYR A 5 0.94 2.75 -4.24
N ALA A 6 0.85 3.68 -3.32
CA ALA A 6 0.01 3.56 -2.13
C ALA A 6 -0.83 4.82 -2.00
N MET A 7 -1.87 4.76 -1.18
CA MET A 7 -2.79 5.89 -1.02
C MET A 7 -2.40 6.68 0.22
N ARG A 8 -2.24 7.99 0.06
CA ARG A 8 -1.83 8.89 1.13
C ARG A 8 -2.71 10.14 1.10
N ARG A 9 -3.09 10.66 2.24
CA ARG A 9 -3.85 11.90 2.28
C ARG A 9 -2.95 13.08 2.66
N ALA A 10 -3.52 14.29 2.57
CA ALA A 10 -2.75 15.53 2.68
C ALA A 10 -2.00 15.69 4.01
N ASN A 11 -2.52 15.11 5.10
CA ASN A 11 -1.86 15.18 6.41
C ASN A 11 -0.70 14.19 6.57
N GLY A 12 -0.43 13.38 5.54
CA GLY A 12 0.66 12.41 5.57
C GLY A 12 0.27 10.99 5.96
N ASP A 13 -0.97 10.77 6.36
CA ASP A 13 -1.42 9.43 6.76
C ASP A 13 -1.59 8.53 5.55
N TRP A 14 -1.14 7.28 5.68
CA TRP A 14 -1.32 6.25 4.67
C TRP A 14 -2.67 5.56 4.87
N PHE A 15 -3.30 5.19 3.76
CA PHE A 15 -4.50 4.38 3.82
C PHE A 15 -4.14 2.94 4.22
N ALA A 16 -4.87 2.38 5.16
CA ALA A 16 -4.69 1.01 5.59
C ALA A 16 -6.04 0.36 5.85
N VAL A 17 -6.11 -0.95 5.71
CA VAL A 17 -7.31 -1.73 5.96
C VAL A 17 -7.05 -2.75 7.06
N ALA A 18 -8.09 -3.06 7.83
CA ALA A 18 -8.02 -4.10 8.82
C ALA A 18 -8.14 -5.46 8.13
N ASP A 19 -7.23 -6.37 8.44
CA ASP A 19 -7.23 -7.71 7.89
C ASP A 19 -6.84 -8.69 9.00
N LYS A 20 -7.82 -9.42 9.52
CA LYS A 20 -7.62 -10.42 10.57
C LYS A 20 -6.88 -9.87 11.80
N GLY A 21 -7.24 -8.67 12.23
CA GLY A 21 -6.66 -8.02 13.39
C GLY A 21 -5.42 -7.18 13.11
N ASP A 22 -4.85 -7.26 11.91
CA ASP A 22 -3.71 -6.45 11.50
C ASP A 22 -4.15 -5.31 10.59
N LEU A 23 -3.45 -4.19 10.68
CA LEU A 23 -3.61 -3.10 9.71
C LEU A 23 -2.61 -3.34 8.58
N ARG A 24 -3.11 -3.37 7.33
CA ARG A 24 -2.27 -3.56 6.16
C ARG A 24 -2.47 -2.42 5.18
N MET A 25 -1.37 -1.98 4.60
CA MET A 25 -1.37 -0.91 3.61
C MET A 25 -1.51 -1.52 2.22
N PRO A 26 -2.60 -1.21 1.48
CA PRO A 26 -2.71 -1.66 0.10
C PRO A 26 -1.66 -0.97 -0.77
N ILE A 27 -0.98 -1.75 -1.61
CA ILE A 27 -0.06 -1.22 -2.60
C ILE A 27 -0.47 -1.73 -3.99
N PHE A 28 -0.24 -0.90 -4.99
CA PHE A 28 -0.70 -1.13 -6.35
C PHE A 28 0.48 -1.07 -7.30
N LYS A 29 0.42 -1.82 -8.38
CA LYS A 29 1.50 -1.88 -9.36
C LYS A 29 1.61 -0.62 -10.21
N ASN A 30 0.53 0.14 -10.34
CA ASN A 30 0.52 1.41 -11.07
C ASN A 30 -0.56 2.34 -10.52
N SER A 31 -0.49 3.62 -10.91
CA SER A 31 -1.44 4.62 -10.41
C SER A 31 -2.86 4.40 -10.93
N GLY A 32 -3.01 3.82 -12.10
CA GLY A 32 -4.32 3.50 -12.67
C GLY A 32 -5.06 2.48 -11.81
N ASP A 33 -4.36 1.44 -11.35
CA ASP A 33 -4.94 0.45 -10.45
C ASP A 33 -5.35 1.09 -9.12
N ALA A 34 -4.53 1.99 -8.59
CA ALA A 34 -4.85 2.70 -7.36
C ALA A 34 -6.13 3.55 -7.53
N MET A 35 -6.27 4.24 -8.65
CA MET A 35 -7.47 5.05 -8.92
C MET A 35 -8.71 4.18 -9.12
N THR A 36 -8.57 3.01 -9.73
CA THR A 36 -9.67 2.06 -9.86
C THR A 36 -10.17 1.63 -8.48
N ALA A 37 -9.25 1.26 -7.59
CA ALA A 37 -9.60 0.89 -6.23
C ALA A 37 -10.25 2.05 -5.48
N ARG A 38 -9.73 3.27 -5.65
CA ARG A 38 -10.27 4.47 -5.01
C ARG A 38 -11.73 4.71 -5.42
N SER A 39 -12.05 4.49 -6.69
CA SER A 39 -13.41 4.71 -7.18
C SER A 39 -14.42 3.73 -6.59
N ARG A 40 -13.94 2.59 -6.07
CA ARG A 40 -14.81 1.54 -5.51
C ARG A 40 -14.88 1.57 -3.99
N ASP A 41 -13.97 2.29 -3.33
CA ASP A 41 -13.91 2.32 -1.88
C ASP A 41 -14.09 3.76 -1.38
N PRO A 42 -15.26 4.08 -0.79
CA PRO A 42 -15.50 5.43 -0.27
C PRO A 42 -14.51 5.85 0.81
N GLY A 43 -13.89 4.88 1.50
CA GLY A 43 -12.88 5.18 2.52
C GLY A 43 -11.61 5.80 1.95
N MET A 44 -11.37 5.65 0.65
CA MET A 44 -10.20 6.22 -0.02
C MET A 44 -10.44 7.62 -0.60
N GLU A 45 -11.63 8.18 -0.43
CA GLU A 45 -12.02 9.42 -1.11
C GLU A 45 -11.06 10.58 -0.87
N CYS A 46 -10.55 10.68 0.35
CA CYS A 46 -9.62 11.76 0.75
C CYS A 46 -8.16 11.41 0.53
N PHE A 47 -7.88 10.26 -0.07
CA PHE A 47 -6.52 9.78 -0.33
C PHE A 47 -6.18 9.90 -1.81
N ARG A 48 -4.88 10.05 -2.10
CA ARG A 48 -4.38 10.12 -3.47
C ARG A 48 -3.25 9.11 -3.67
N PRO A 49 -3.08 8.58 -4.88
CA PRO A 49 -1.96 7.67 -5.15
C PRO A 49 -0.64 8.44 -5.14
N VAL A 50 0.32 7.90 -4.42
CA VAL A 50 1.69 8.41 -4.41
C VAL A 50 2.65 7.25 -4.65
N THR A 51 3.82 7.56 -5.17
CA THR A 51 4.82 6.52 -5.41
C THR A 51 5.27 5.90 -4.09
N PHE A 52 5.43 4.59 -4.10
CA PHE A 52 5.89 3.83 -2.96
C PHE A 52 7.10 3.01 -3.42
N ASP A 53 8.28 3.55 -3.18
CA ASP A 53 9.55 2.97 -3.61
C ASP A 53 10.40 2.55 -2.40
N ALA A 54 11.61 2.10 -2.67
CA ALA A 54 12.50 1.65 -1.62
C ALA A 54 12.81 2.76 -0.59
N GLY A 55 12.89 4.01 -1.05
CA GLY A 55 13.13 5.15 -0.16
C GLY A 55 11.98 5.38 0.81
N VAL A 56 10.75 5.30 0.30
CA VAL A 56 9.54 5.44 1.13
C VAL A 56 9.43 4.27 2.10
N LEU A 57 9.73 3.05 1.64
CA LEU A 57 9.72 1.88 2.51
C LEU A 57 10.71 2.03 3.66
N GLU A 58 11.91 2.55 3.38
CA GLU A 58 12.91 2.79 4.41
C GLU A 58 12.47 3.85 5.41
N GLU A 59 11.84 4.91 4.93
CA GLU A 59 11.28 5.94 5.79
C GLU A 59 10.19 5.36 6.71
N LEU A 60 9.34 4.52 6.17
CA LEU A 60 8.30 3.86 6.94
C LEU A 60 8.92 2.94 8.00
N ARG A 61 10.01 2.24 7.66
CA ARG A 61 10.73 1.39 8.61
C ARG A 61 11.24 2.20 9.81
N ARG A 62 11.73 3.42 9.56
CA ARG A 62 12.22 4.27 10.64
C ARG A 62 11.12 4.74 11.58
N THR A 63 9.91 4.96 11.06
CA THR A 63 8.79 5.46 11.86
C THR A 63 7.97 4.35 12.50
N GLU A 64 7.78 3.23 11.78
CA GLU A 64 6.91 2.12 12.21
C GLU A 64 7.69 0.86 12.61
N GLY A 65 9.02 0.87 12.43
CA GLY A 65 9.83 -0.31 12.65
C GLY A 65 9.55 -1.36 11.58
N HIS A 66 9.69 -2.63 11.96
CA HIS A 66 9.45 -3.75 11.04
C HIS A 66 8.03 -4.31 11.15
N THR A 67 7.13 -3.59 11.83
CA THR A 67 5.75 -4.04 12.07
C THR A 67 4.81 -3.70 10.93
N ALA A 68 5.24 -2.87 9.97
CA ALA A 68 4.42 -2.50 8.83
C ALA A 68 4.05 -3.74 8.01
N SER A 69 2.79 -3.82 7.60
CA SER A 69 2.25 -4.92 6.80
C SER A 69 1.56 -4.37 5.57
N PHE A 70 1.54 -5.15 4.50
CA PHE A 70 1.09 -4.71 3.19
C PHE A 70 0.14 -5.71 2.55
N LEU A 71 -0.71 -5.19 1.66
CA LEU A 71 -1.51 -5.99 0.74
C LEU A 71 -1.13 -5.57 -0.67
N MET A 72 -0.50 -6.47 -1.42
CA MET A 72 -0.23 -6.21 -2.84
C MET A 72 -1.48 -6.52 -3.64
N ILE A 73 -2.12 -5.50 -4.18
CA ILE A 73 -3.38 -5.63 -4.87
C ILE A 73 -3.11 -6.04 -6.32
N THR A 74 -3.59 -7.22 -6.69
CA THR A 74 -3.41 -7.75 -8.04
C THR A 74 -4.62 -7.46 -8.93
N ASP A 75 -5.79 -7.28 -8.33
CA ASP A 75 -7.01 -6.95 -9.06
C ASP A 75 -7.74 -5.82 -8.34
N PRO A 76 -7.55 -4.56 -8.78
CA PRO A 76 -8.14 -3.42 -8.09
C PRO A 76 -9.67 -3.33 -8.24
N SER A 77 -10.26 -4.13 -9.13
CA SER A 77 -11.71 -4.17 -9.30
C SER A 77 -12.40 -5.03 -8.25
N ARG A 78 -11.63 -5.80 -7.47
CA ARG A 78 -12.14 -6.67 -6.42
C ARG A 78 -11.98 -6.04 -5.05
N HIS A 79 -12.53 -6.70 -4.04
CA HIS A 79 -12.37 -6.27 -2.65
C HIS A 79 -10.88 -6.25 -2.27
N LEU A 80 -10.45 -5.22 -1.54
CA LEU A 80 -9.04 -5.03 -1.21
C LEU A 80 -8.42 -6.20 -0.44
N LYS A 81 -9.22 -6.98 0.29
CA LYS A 81 -8.72 -8.12 1.06
C LYS A 81 -8.30 -9.31 0.21
N HIS A 82 -8.49 -9.24 -1.11
CA HIS A 82 -8.05 -10.29 -2.04
C HIS A 82 -6.61 -10.13 -2.50
N GLY A 83 -5.88 -9.14 -1.97
CA GLY A 83 -4.47 -8.94 -2.30
C GLY A 83 -3.56 -9.96 -1.63
N LEU A 84 -2.31 -9.98 -2.08
CA LEU A 84 -1.26 -10.80 -1.48
C LEU A 84 -0.75 -10.14 -0.21
N ARG A 85 -0.81 -10.85 0.92
CA ARG A 85 -0.33 -10.35 2.21
C ARG A 85 1.18 -10.44 2.27
N LEU A 86 1.82 -9.32 2.56
CA LEU A 86 3.28 -9.25 2.68
C LEU A 86 3.67 -8.52 3.97
N SER A 87 4.67 -9.05 4.66
CA SER A 87 5.32 -8.34 5.74
C SER A 87 6.35 -7.36 5.16
N PHE A 88 6.92 -6.53 6.02
CA PHE A 88 8.02 -5.64 5.61
C PHE A 88 9.16 -6.43 4.97
N THR A 89 9.60 -7.51 5.63
CA THR A 89 10.73 -8.30 5.14
C THR A 89 10.42 -9.03 3.83
N GLU A 90 9.15 -9.38 3.61
CA GLU A 90 8.74 -10.01 2.35
C GLU A 90 8.65 -9.02 1.21
N LEU A 91 8.25 -7.78 1.50
CA LEU A 91 8.12 -6.76 0.47
C LEU A 91 9.46 -6.16 0.05
N ALA A 92 10.38 -5.97 0.99
CA ALA A 92 11.65 -5.28 0.72
C ALA A 92 12.41 -5.83 -0.50
N PRO A 93 12.54 -7.15 -0.70
CA PRO A 93 13.25 -7.68 -1.87
C PRO A 93 12.62 -7.31 -3.22
N PHE A 94 11.32 -7.04 -3.27
CA PHE A 94 10.65 -6.65 -4.50
C PHE A 94 11.00 -5.21 -4.92
N MET A 95 11.49 -4.41 -4.00
CA MET A 95 11.74 -2.97 -4.21
C MET A 95 13.22 -2.67 -4.45
N VAL A 96 14.08 -3.64 -4.18
CA VAL A 96 15.51 -3.54 -4.39
C VAL A 96 15.88 -4.40 -5.59
N THR A 97 16.47 -3.80 -6.60
CA THR A 97 16.95 -4.52 -7.79
C THR A 97 18.41 -4.23 -8.02
#